data_e4302a82230b9d69d826b85000441165
#
_entry.id   e4302a82230b9d69d826b85000441165
#
_cell.length_a   1.000
_cell.length_b   1.000
_cell.length_c   1.000
_cell.angle_alpha   90.00
_cell.angle_beta   90.00
_cell.angle_gamma   90.00
#
_symmetry.space_group_name_H-M   'P 1'
#
loop_
_entity.id
_entity.type
_entity.pdbx_description
1 polymer ?
#
loop_
_entity_poly.entity_id
_entity_poly.type
_entity_poly.pdbx_seq_one_letter_code
_entity_poly.pdbx_strand_id
1 'polypeptide(L)'
;MRTILWSTVLSLALVGSIGCKKDEAEKVKAAEKNVDEQRQDIRDEQKDVDKQKQELAAAKIDLAQARTEYDRAARERLSKIDAKIAELQAKGDAKSKQAAADLKVRRDQAAAKLDRAGDRTEANWEEFKADVNRDLDQFEKDIDQAFK
;
A
#
# COMPACT_ATOMS: atom_id res chain seq x y z
N MET A 1 16.51 5.00 0.31
CA MET A 1 17.28 5.50 1.46
C MET A 1 17.91 6.83 1.06
N ARG A 2 17.31 7.92 1.48
CA ARG A 2 17.88 9.27 1.26
C ARG A 2 18.36 9.77 2.63
N THR A 3 19.65 9.74 2.82
CA THR A 3 20.32 10.28 4.00
C THR A 3 20.27 11.80 3.95
N ILE A 4 19.49 12.37 4.87
CA ILE A 4 19.47 13.81 5.11
C ILE A 4 20.68 14.12 5.98
N LEU A 5 21.68 14.72 5.37
CA LEU A 5 22.86 15.27 6.06
C LEU A 5 22.44 16.58 6.74
N TRP A 6 22.29 16.53 8.02
CA TRP A 6 22.22 17.72 8.86
C TRP A 6 23.63 18.33 8.99
N SER A 7 23.85 19.42 8.29
CA SER A 7 25.06 20.20 8.41
C SER A 7 24.83 21.32 9.41
N THR A 8 25.16 21.05 10.65
CA THR A 8 25.23 22.07 11.70
C THR A 8 26.53 22.84 11.56
N VAL A 9 26.47 24.01 10.96
CA VAL A 9 27.57 24.98 11.02
C VAL A 9 27.26 25.99 12.11
N LEU A 10 27.74 25.69 13.31
CA LEU A 10 27.75 26.63 14.42
C LEU A 10 29.14 27.35 14.39
N SER A 11 29.23 28.44 13.67
CA SER A 11 30.42 29.31 13.70
C SER A 11 30.11 30.50 14.59
N LEU A 12 30.54 30.38 15.84
CA LEU A 12 30.56 31.49 16.79
C LEU A 12 31.88 32.27 16.61
N ALA A 13 31.83 33.33 15.83
CA ALA A 13 32.93 34.30 15.76
C ALA A 13 32.61 35.48 16.70
N LEU A 14 33.19 35.44 17.88
CA LEU A 14 33.28 36.60 18.77
C LEU A 14 34.41 37.51 18.27
N VAL A 15 34.05 38.60 17.61
CA VAL A 15 34.96 39.70 17.37
C VAL A 15 34.43 40.92 18.15
N GLY A 16 35.10 41.22 19.22
CA GLY A 16 34.85 42.45 19.97
C GLY A 16 35.34 43.65 19.17
N SER A 17 34.47 44.61 18.93
CA SER A 17 34.82 45.99 18.64
C SER A 17 33.79 46.92 19.26
N ILE A 18 34.23 47.71 20.20
CA ILE A 18 33.52 48.80 20.86
C ILE A 18 33.28 49.90 19.83
N GLY A 19 32.08 49.97 19.25
CA GLY A 19 31.71 51.01 18.32
C GLY A 19 30.21 51.07 18.13
N CYS A 20 29.60 52.15 18.56
CA CYS A 20 28.26 52.66 18.27
C CYS A 20 27.07 51.81 18.69
N LYS A 21 26.43 52.20 19.80
CA LYS A 21 25.17 51.61 20.33
C LYS A 21 23.99 51.58 19.33
N LYS A 22 24.04 52.29 18.23
CA LYS A 22 23.03 52.25 17.16
C LYS A 22 23.12 50.99 16.30
N ASP A 23 24.33 50.58 15.97
CA ASP A 23 24.56 49.41 15.10
C ASP A 23 24.20 48.08 15.77
N GLU A 24 24.34 48.00 17.07
CA GLU A 24 23.95 46.81 17.87
C GLU A 24 22.45 46.65 17.92
N ALA A 25 21.68 47.73 18.06
CA ALA A 25 20.23 47.67 18.09
C ALA A 25 19.62 47.25 16.72
N GLU A 26 20.24 47.67 15.62
CA GLU A 26 19.82 47.26 14.27
C GLU A 26 20.15 45.77 14.01
N LYS A 27 21.31 45.30 14.45
CA LYS A 27 21.69 43.88 14.35
C LYS A 27 20.79 42.98 15.16
N VAL A 28 20.40 43.41 16.38
CA VAL A 28 19.44 42.65 17.21
C VAL A 28 18.07 42.58 16.51
N LYS A 29 17.55 43.69 16.00
CA LYS A 29 16.27 43.68 15.27
C LYS A 29 16.30 42.81 14.01
N ALA A 30 17.42 42.81 13.28
CA ALA A 30 17.58 41.94 12.11
C ALA A 30 17.64 40.46 12.51
N ALA A 31 18.29 40.14 13.63
CA ALA A 31 18.33 38.79 14.16
C ALA A 31 16.95 38.32 14.67
N GLU A 32 16.23 39.18 15.38
CA GLU A 32 14.85 38.89 15.80
C GLU A 32 13.93 38.62 14.62
N LYS A 33 13.97 39.44 13.59
CA LYS A 33 13.21 39.24 12.38
C LYS A 33 13.53 37.90 11.69
N ASN A 34 14.78 37.56 11.58
CA ASN A 34 15.21 36.30 11.01
C ASN A 34 14.72 35.10 11.83
N VAL A 35 14.77 35.19 13.18
CA VAL A 35 14.21 34.17 14.07
C VAL A 35 12.69 34.02 13.89
N ASP A 36 11.99 35.12 13.73
CA ASP A 36 10.52 35.06 13.52
C ASP A 36 10.15 34.48 12.16
N GLU A 37 10.90 34.81 11.11
CA GLU A 37 10.76 34.19 9.79
C GLU A 37 11.03 32.67 9.86
N GLN A 38 12.13 32.24 10.46
CA GLN A 38 12.44 30.83 10.67
C GLN A 38 11.36 30.09 11.48
N ARG A 39 10.80 30.73 12.51
CA ARG A 39 9.69 30.16 13.29
C ARG A 39 8.42 30.01 12.45
N GLN A 40 8.21 30.90 11.50
CA GLN A 40 7.08 30.81 10.59
C GLN A 40 7.27 29.67 9.59
N ASP A 41 8.44 29.55 9.01
CA ASP A 41 8.79 28.46 8.11
C ASP A 41 8.63 27.08 8.79
N ILE A 42 9.13 26.95 10.03
CA ILE A 42 8.97 25.72 10.83
C ILE A 42 7.48 25.40 11.06
N ARG A 43 6.64 26.42 11.34
CA ARG A 43 5.20 26.18 11.53
C ARG A 43 4.52 25.72 10.24
N ASP A 44 4.93 26.26 9.10
CA ASP A 44 4.34 25.91 7.83
C ASP A 44 4.82 24.52 7.37
N GLU A 45 6.11 24.19 7.55
CA GLU A 45 6.61 22.82 7.35
C GLU A 45 5.89 21.80 8.26
N GLN A 46 5.61 22.16 9.50
CA GLN A 46 4.88 21.28 10.43
C GLN A 46 3.44 21.00 9.93
N LYS A 47 2.75 22.01 9.40
CA LYS A 47 1.41 21.84 8.79
C LYS A 47 1.45 20.91 7.58
N ASP A 48 2.46 21.06 6.73
CA ASP A 48 2.63 20.21 5.55
C ASP A 48 2.92 18.75 5.95
N VAL A 49 3.76 18.54 6.96
CA VAL A 49 4.02 17.20 7.51
C VAL A 49 2.73 16.58 8.09
N ASP A 50 1.94 17.34 8.82
CA ASP A 50 0.70 16.84 9.40
C ASP A 50 -0.35 16.53 8.32
N LYS A 51 -0.43 17.33 7.26
CA LYS A 51 -1.25 17.04 6.08
C LYS A 51 -0.80 15.74 5.38
N GLN A 52 0.49 15.59 5.13
CA GLN A 52 1.03 14.35 4.53
C GLN A 52 0.74 13.11 5.38
N LYS A 53 0.81 13.23 6.71
CA LYS A 53 0.44 12.12 7.61
C LYS A 53 -1.04 11.75 7.48
N GLN A 54 -1.93 12.75 7.37
CA GLN A 54 -3.36 12.51 7.19
C GLN A 54 -3.65 11.84 5.84
N GLU A 55 -3.02 12.31 4.75
CA GLU A 55 -3.15 11.72 3.42
C GLU A 55 -2.64 10.27 3.40
N LEU A 56 -1.51 10.00 4.04
CA LEU A 56 -0.98 8.64 4.17
C LEU A 56 -1.91 7.72 4.98
N ALA A 57 -2.51 8.24 6.05
CA ALA A 57 -3.46 7.48 6.86
C ALA A 57 -4.72 7.14 6.05
N ALA A 58 -5.26 8.09 5.28
CA ALA A 58 -6.39 7.87 4.40
C ALA A 58 -6.07 6.82 3.32
N ALA A 59 -4.93 6.95 2.63
CA ALA A 59 -4.50 5.99 1.61
C ALA A 59 -4.34 4.55 2.16
N LYS A 60 -3.88 4.41 3.41
CA LYS A 60 -3.79 3.08 4.05
C LYS A 60 -5.17 2.48 4.33
N ILE A 61 -6.15 3.30 4.71
CA ILE A 61 -7.53 2.85 4.93
C ILE A 61 -8.15 2.41 3.61
N ASP A 62 -7.99 3.20 2.55
CA ASP A 62 -8.51 2.90 1.21
C ASP A 62 -7.92 1.59 0.67
N LEU A 63 -6.63 1.36 0.84
CA LEU A 63 -5.97 0.11 0.45
C LEU A 63 -6.50 -1.08 1.25
N ALA A 64 -6.72 -0.94 2.56
CA ALA A 64 -7.27 -2.01 3.39
C ALA A 64 -8.70 -2.37 2.97
N GLN A 65 -9.53 -1.39 2.64
CA GLN A 65 -10.89 -1.61 2.13
C GLN A 65 -10.86 -2.32 0.76
N ALA A 66 -10.05 -1.83 -0.17
CA ALA A 66 -9.89 -2.44 -1.49
C ALA A 66 -9.43 -3.91 -1.41
N ARG A 67 -8.55 -4.24 -0.46
CA ARG A 67 -8.12 -5.63 -0.20
C ARG A 67 -9.26 -6.50 0.30
N THR A 68 -10.05 -5.99 1.24
CA THR A 68 -11.19 -6.70 1.81
C THR A 68 -12.26 -6.98 0.74
N GLU A 69 -12.56 -5.99 -0.09
CA GLU A 69 -13.52 -6.13 -1.19
C GLU A 69 -13.04 -7.13 -2.24
N TYR A 70 -11.76 -7.07 -2.59
CA TYR A 70 -11.17 -8.01 -3.52
C TYR A 70 -11.19 -9.45 -2.99
N ASP A 71 -10.79 -9.68 -1.73
CA ASP A 71 -10.82 -11.00 -1.10
C ASP A 71 -12.24 -11.57 -1.11
N ARG A 72 -13.25 -10.77 -0.76
CA ARG A 72 -14.65 -11.17 -0.81
C ARG A 72 -15.07 -11.57 -2.22
N ALA A 73 -14.80 -10.74 -3.22
CA ALA A 73 -15.17 -11.02 -4.60
C ALA A 73 -14.49 -12.29 -5.14
N ALA A 74 -13.20 -12.47 -4.85
CA ALA A 74 -12.46 -13.66 -5.26
C ALA A 74 -12.99 -14.94 -4.58
N ARG A 75 -13.36 -14.88 -3.28
CA ARG A 75 -13.98 -16.01 -2.56
C ARG A 75 -15.38 -16.33 -3.07
N GLU A 76 -16.17 -15.34 -3.47
CA GLU A 76 -17.45 -15.56 -4.14
C GLU A 76 -17.27 -16.32 -5.48
N ARG A 77 -16.24 -15.97 -6.27
CA ARG A 77 -15.89 -16.73 -7.49
C ARG A 77 -15.51 -18.17 -7.14
N LEU A 78 -14.65 -18.39 -6.13
CA LEU A 78 -14.29 -19.74 -5.67
C LEU A 78 -15.51 -20.55 -5.23
N SER A 79 -16.48 -19.94 -4.55
CA SER A 79 -17.72 -20.61 -4.14
C SER A 79 -18.55 -21.08 -5.34
N LYS A 80 -18.65 -20.27 -6.41
CA LYS A 80 -19.30 -20.67 -7.67
C LYS A 80 -18.56 -21.83 -8.34
N ILE A 81 -17.23 -21.81 -8.31
CA ILE A 81 -16.36 -22.88 -8.79
C ILE A 81 -16.62 -24.18 -8.00
N ASP A 82 -16.73 -24.09 -6.65
CA ASP A 82 -17.05 -25.25 -5.80
C ASP A 82 -18.39 -25.89 -6.18
N ALA A 83 -19.40 -25.07 -6.46
CA ALA A 83 -20.70 -25.56 -6.91
C ALA A 83 -20.58 -26.33 -8.26
N LYS A 84 -19.79 -25.82 -9.20
CA LYS A 84 -19.56 -26.47 -10.50
C LYS A 84 -18.76 -27.77 -10.36
N ILE A 85 -17.77 -27.82 -9.50
CA ILE A 85 -17.02 -29.05 -9.18
C ILE A 85 -18.01 -30.11 -8.60
N ALA A 86 -18.89 -29.71 -7.69
CA ALA A 86 -19.91 -30.63 -7.15
C ALA A 86 -20.86 -31.14 -8.23
N GLU A 87 -21.29 -30.31 -9.18
CA GLU A 87 -22.10 -30.74 -10.33
C GLU A 87 -21.37 -31.77 -11.19
N LEU A 88 -20.05 -31.58 -11.47
CA LEU A 88 -19.25 -32.56 -12.20
C LEU A 88 -19.13 -33.89 -11.45
N GLN A 89 -18.93 -33.85 -10.14
CA GLN A 89 -18.90 -35.06 -9.30
C GLN A 89 -20.24 -35.83 -9.34
N ALA A 90 -21.33 -35.09 -9.38
CA ALA A 90 -22.70 -35.68 -9.40
C ALA A 90 -23.00 -36.37 -10.73
N LYS A 91 -22.35 -36.03 -11.86
CA LYS A 91 -22.51 -36.76 -13.14
C LYS A 91 -22.12 -38.24 -13.04
N GLY A 92 -21.19 -38.58 -12.15
CA GLY A 92 -20.89 -39.96 -11.75
C GLY A 92 -20.03 -40.77 -12.72
N ASP A 93 -19.83 -40.32 -13.96
CA ASP A 93 -18.94 -40.96 -14.94
C ASP A 93 -17.45 -40.71 -14.61
N ALA A 94 -16.59 -41.59 -15.13
CA ALA A 94 -15.17 -41.57 -14.82
C ALA A 94 -14.48 -40.29 -15.29
N LYS A 95 -14.87 -39.73 -16.47
CA LYS A 95 -14.29 -38.48 -17.01
C LYS A 95 -14.64 -37.30 -16.11
N SER A 96 -15.90 -37.16 -15.74
CA SER A 96 -16.38 -36.07 -14.88
C SER A 96 -15.76 -36.14 -13.48
N LYS A 97 -15.61 -37.34 -12.90
CA LYS A 97 -14.94 -37.52 -11.61
C LYS A 97 -13.46 -37.12 -11.65
N GLN A 98 -12.74 -37.51 -12.70
CA GLN A 98 -11.35 -37.12 -12.86
C GLN A 98 -11.24 -35.60 -13.03
N ALA A 99 -12.05 -34.98 -13.89
CA ALA A 99 -12.04 -33.54 -14.08
C ALA A 99 -12.35 -32.79 -12.76
N ALA A 100 -13.32 -33.26 -12.00
CA ALA A 100 -13.65 -32.66 -10.71
C ALA A 100 -12.48 -32.79 -9.70
N ALA A 101 -11.74 -33.88 -9.69
CA ALA A 101 -10.58 -34.05 -8.83
C ALA A 101 -9.45 -33.07 -9.20
N ASP A 102 -9.15 -32.95 -10.50
CA ASP A 102 -8.11 -32.02 -11.00
C ASP A 102 -8.46 -30.56 -10.71
N LEU A 103 -9.74 -30.19 -10.91
CA LEU A 103 -10.26 -28.87 -10.62
C LEU A 103 -10.22 -28.55 -9.12
N LYS A 104 -10.48 -29.52 -8.26
CA LYS A 104 -10.39 -29.35 -6.82
C LYS A 104 -8.96 -29.00 -6.36
N VAL A 105 -7.94 -29.68 -6.90
CA VAL A 105 -6.55 -29.34 -6.59
C VAL A 105 -6.22 -27.90 -6.96
N ARG A 106 -6.66 -27.46 -8.13
CA ARG A 106 -6.43 -26.06 -8.58
C ARG A 106 -7.20 -25.05 -7.72
N ARG A 107 -8.41 -25.39 -7.35
CA ARG A 107 -9.25 -24.59 -6.44
C ARG A 107 -8.53 -24.39 -5.09
N ASP A 108 -7.97 -25.44 -4.51
CA ASP A 108 -7.25 -25.38 -3.25
C ASP A 108 -5.98 -24.54 -3.37
N GLN A 109 -5.29 -24.61 -4.51
CA GLN A 109 -4.14 -23.75 -4.81
C GLN A 109 -4.54 -22.26 -4.89
N ALA A 110 -5.67 -21.95 -5.56
CA ALA A 110 -6.18 -20.58 -5.65
C ALA A 110 -6.60 -20.04 -4.28
N ALA A 111 -7.26 -20.86 -3.45
CA ALA A 111 -7.61 -20.51 -2.08
C ALA A 111 -6.37 -20.21 -1.22
N ALA A 112 -5.36 -21.08 -1.27
CA ALA A 112 -4.09 -20.90 -0.55
C ALA A 112 -3.33 -19.63 -1.03
N LYS A 113 -3.47 -19.25 -2.32
CA LYS A 113 -2.92 -18.00 -2.84
C LYS A 113 -3.66 -16.79 -2.24
N LEU A 114 -4.99 -16.83 -2.15
CA LEU A 114 -5.80 -15.79 -1.53
C LEU A 114 -5.52 -15.63 -0.04
N ASP A 115 -5.31 -16.71 0.69
CA ASP A 115 -4.98 -16.67 2.12
C ASP A 115 -3.68 -15.89 2.41
N ARG A 116 -2.80 -15.79 1.42
CA ARG A 116 -1.56 -15.00 1.49
C ARG A 116 -1.73 -13.55 1.01
N ALA A 117 -2.95 -13.12 0.70
CA ALA A 117 -3.20 -11.76 0.21
C ALA A 117 -2.82 -10.69 1.25
N GLY A 118 -2.99 -11.00 2.55
CA GLY A 118 -2.61 -10.12 3.66
C GLY A 118 -1.12 -9.82 3.76
N ASP A 119 -0.26 -10.73 3.25
CA ASP A 119 1.20 -10.57 3.29
C ASP A 119 1.72 -9.66 2.16
N ARG A 120 0.86 -9.21 1.25
CA ARG A 120 1.24 -8.40 0.10
C ARG A 120 1.41 -6.95 0.50
N THR A 121 2.53 -6.36 0.05
CA THR A 121 2.77 -4.92 0.19
C THR A 121 1.95 -4.14 -0.83
N GLU A 122 1.83 -2.83 -0.66
CA GLU A 122 1.21 -1.96 -1.64
C GLU A 122 1.87 -2.08 -3.02
N ALA A 123 3.20 -2.17 -3.06
CA ALA A 123 3.99 -2.23 -4.28
C ALA A 123 3.71 -3.48 -5.16
N ASN A 124 3.29 -4.59 -4.56
CA ASN A 124 3.01 -5.84 -5.29
C ASN A 124 1.53 -6.27 -5.27
N TRP A 125 0.65 -5.39 -4.76
CA TRP A 125 -0.78 -5.67 -4.69
C TRP A 125 -1.45 -5.79 -6.07
N GLU A 126 -1.13 -4.90 -7.00
CA GLU A 126 -1.69 -4.93 -8.36
C GLU A 126 -1.26 -6.17 -9.14
N GLU A 127 0.02 -6.54 -9.04
CA GLU A 127 0.53 -7.77 -9.64
C GLU A 127 -0.15 -9.01 -9.06
N PHE A 128 -0.32 -9.05 -7.74
CA PHE A 128 -1.03 -10.13 -7.06
C PHE A 128 -2.48 -10.27 -7.56
N LYS A 129 -3.24 -9.17 -7.65
CA LYS A 129 -4.60 -9.18 -8.19
C LYS A 129 -4.67 -9.71 -9.62
N ALA A 130 -3.76 -9.22 -10.48
CA ALA A 130 -3.69 -9.65 -11.87
C ALA A 130 -3.41 -11.16 -11.98
N ASP A 131 -2.52 -11.67 -11.14
CA ASP A 131 -2.14 -13.08 -11.10
C ASP A 131 -3.30 -13.98 -10.63
N VAL A 132 -3.98 -13.58 -9.54
CA VAL A 132 -5.15 -14.32 -9.04
C VAL A 132 -6.30 -14.27 -10.04
N ASN A 133 -6.59 -13.12 -10.65
CA ASN A 133 -7.66 -13.02 -11.64
C ASN A 133 -7.40 -13.91 -12.85
N ARG A 134 -6.16 -13.92 -13.36
CA ARG A 134 -5.78 -14.81 -14.48
C ARG A 134 -5.99 -16.29 -14.12
N ASP A 135 -5.62 -16.69 -12.91
CA ASP A 135 -5.82 -18.06 -12.45
C ASP A 135 -7.31 -18.41 -12.36
N LEU A 136 -8.14 -17.52 -11.80
CA LEU A 136 -9.58 -17.71 -11.69
C LEU A 136 -10.26 -17.73 -13.08
N ASP A 137 -9.87 -16.84 -14.01
CA ASP A 137 -10.40 -16.80 -15.37
C ASP A 137 -10.05 -18.08 -16.16
N GLN A 138 -8.83 -18.58 -16.00
CA GLN A 138 -8.44 -19.84 -16.61
C GLN A 138 -9.20 -21.01 -16.00
N PHE A 139 -9.42 -20.96 -14.70
CA PHE A 139 -10.16 -21.99 -13.99
C PHE A 139 -11.63 -22.06 -14.45
N GLU A 140 -12.29 -20.93 -14.60
CA GLU A 140 -13.67 -20.86 -15.15
C GLU A 140 -13.75 -21.46 -16.55
N LYS A 141 -12.77 -21.17 -17.43
CA LYS A 141 -12.66 -21.78 -18.76
C LYS A 141 -12.49 -23.30 -18.71
N ASP A 142 -11.65 -23.78 -17.80
CA ASP A 142 -11.42 -25.23 -17.68
C ASP A 142 -12.68 -25.96 -17.17
N ILE A 143 -13.44 -25.33 -16.28
CA ILE A 143 -14.76 -25.83 -15.86
C ILE A 143 -15.71 -25.92 -17.06
N ASP A 144 -15.84 -24.84 -17.83
CA ASP A 144 -16.71 -24.81 -19.01
C ASP A 144 -16.33 -25.90 -20.03
N GLN A 145 -15.05 -26.22 -20.18
CA GLN A 145 -14.58 -27.32 -21.03
C GLN A 145 -14.95 -28.69 -20.46
N ALA A 146 -14.89 -28.87 -19.13
CA ALA A 146 -15.22 -30.12 -18.48
C ALA A 146 -16.72 -30.46 -18.57
N PHE A 147 -17.57 -29.46 -18.83
CA PHE A 147 -19.02 -29.66 -19.04
C PHE A 147 -19.39 -30.02 -20.50
N LYS A 148 -18.48 -29.85 -21.46
CA LYS A 148 -18.66 -30.24 -22.87
C LYS A 148 -18.27 -31.70 -23.10
#